data_47bda5f8f3a0761b8634f3c8a7545466
#
_entry.id   47bda5f8f3a0761b8634f3c8a7545466
#
_cell.length_a   1.000
_cell.length_b   1.000
_cell.length_c   1.000
_cell.angle_alpha   90.00
_cell.angle_beta   90.00
_cell.angle_gamma   90.00
#
_symmetry.space_group_name_H-M   'P 1'
#
loop_
_entity.id
_entity.type
_entity.pdbx_description
1 polymer ?
#
loop_
_entity_poly.entity_id
_entity_poly.type
_entity_poly.pdbx_seq_one_letter_code
_entity_poly.pdbx_strand_id
1 'polypeptide(L)'
;MSMSDHSDAPMNIAVLGAGAWGTGMALHLARRHVVHLWSREADVAATMQETGINERYLPGVRLPESVVVHAGTAQTQDVADCSLVLVACPVVGLREQLSALRGLRQPVVWLCKGFEAVRPGAPHGLLPHEVMAQVAPDLRAGVLSGPSFAQEVAHSQPTAMVVASPYPDVCDTTVQAVHADMLRLYTSHDWIGVEVGGAVKNVMAIAAGVLDGLADHAAGKQGQAFPGLNARAALLTRGLAEMTRFGLALGAQASTFMGLSGMGDLVLTATGDLSRNRRVGLLLAQGLTVHQAVDTLGHVAEGVYCARTVLARAEALQIEMPITRCVVDLLDGRLSATEAARVLMERNVRAESDL
;
A
#
# COMPACT_ATOMS: atom_id res chain seq x y z
N MET A 1 21.37 -25.12 0.26
CA MET A 1 21.11 -24.87 1.68
C MET A 1 19.79 -25.52 2.00
N SER A 2 19.81 -26.54 2.89
CA SER A 2 18.62 -27.29 3.32
C SER A 2 17.65 -26.32 4.01
N MET A 3 16.37 -26.30 3.54
CA MET A 3 15.29 -25.66 4.26
C MET A 3 15.18 -26.39 5.62
N SER A 4 15.51 -25.70 6.69
CA SER A 4 15.30 -26.18 8.05
C SER A 4 13.81 -26.43 8.23
N ASP A 5 13.47 -27.55 8.81
CA ASP A 5 12.15 -27.99 9.28
C ASP A 5 11.53 -26.85 10.11
N HIS A 6 10.71 -26.01 9.47
CA HIS A 6 9.97 -24.99 10.17
C HIS A 6 8.85 -25.69 10.91
N SER A 7 8.79 -25.57 12.22
CA SER A 7 7.75 -26.18 13.05
C SER A 7 6.38 -25.73 12.53
N ASP A 8 5.57 -26.68 12.10
CA ASP A 8 4.18 -26.52 11.64
C ASP A 8 3.20 -26.18 12.78
N ALA A 9 3.72 -25.78 13.95
CA ALA A 9 2.89 -25.50 15.11
C ALA A 9 2.05 -24.22 14.90
N PRO A 10 0.75 -24.27 15.24
CA PRO A 10 -0.10 -23.08 15.18
C PRO A 10 0.46 -21.94 16.03
N MET A 11 0.44 -20.74 15.48
CA MET A 11 0.86 -19.50 16.15
C MET A 11 -0.37 -18.70 16.60
N ASN A 12 -0.22 -17.86 17.62
CA ASN A 12 -1.15 -16.78 17.91
C ASN A 12 -0.67 -15.51 17.20
N ILE A 13 -1.52 -14.94 16.36
CA ILE A 13 -1.15 -13.78 15.52
C ILE A 13 -2.18 -12.68 15.74
N ALA A 14 -1.70 -11.46 16.01
CA ALA A 14 -2.55 -10.28 16.09
C ALA A 14 -2.60 -9.57 14.73
N VAL A 15 -3.80 -9.17 14.28
CA VAL A 15 -4.02 -8.32 13.11
C VAL A 15 -4.77 -7.07 13.56
N LEU A 16 -4.09 -5.92 13.54
CA LEU A 16 -4.59 -4.65 14.06
C LEU A 16 -5.12 -3.79 12.92
N GLY A 17 -6.43 -3.81 12.74
CA GLY A 17 -7.16 -3.12 11.69
C GLY A 17 -7.95 -4.09 10.81
N ALA A 18 -9.28 -4.08 10.97
CA ALA A 18 -10.23 -4.91 10.23
C ALA A 18 -10.73 -4.23 8.93
N GLY A 19 -9.87 -3.50 8.22
CA GLY A 19 -10.12 -3.09 6.84
C GLY A 19 -10.06 -4.29 5.88
N ALA A 20 -10.28 -4.06 4.58
CA ALA A 20 -10.24 -5.14 3.58
C ALA A 20 -8.93 -5.97 3.66
N TRP A 21 -7.78 -5.28 3.77
CA TRP A 21 -6.48 -5.93 3.83
C TRP A 21 -6.27 -6.74 5.13
N GLY A 22 -6.57 -6.15 6.30
CA GLY A 22 -6.43 -6.86 7.57
C GLY A 22 -7.35 -8.07 7.65
N THR A 23 -8.59 -7.94 7.14
CA THR A 23 -9.54 -9.08 7.05
C THR A 23 -9.03 -10.15 6.08
N GLY A 24 -8.50 -9.78 4.91
CA GLY A 24 -7.92 -10.72 3.95
C GLY A 24 -6.73 -11.48 4.52
N MET A 25 -5.83 -10.79 5.24
CA MET A 25 -4.71 -11.43 5.93
C MET A 25 -5.16 -12.32 7.09
N ALA A 26 -6.16 -11.90 7.87
CA ALA A 26 -6.73 -12.73 8.92
C ALA A 26 -7.29 -14.04 8.36
N LEU A 27 -8.02 -13.99 7.25
CA LEU A 27 -8.53 -15.16 6.54
C LEU A 27 -7.42 -16.09 6.05
N HIS A 28 -6.35 -15.53 5.50
CA HIS A 28 -5.19 -16.29 5.03
C HIS A 28 -4.49 -17.01 6.19
N LEU A 29 -4.20 -16.29 7.27
CA LEU A 29 -3.48 -16.79 8.44
C LEU A 29 -4.31 -17.83 9.22
N ALA A 30 -5.61 -17.62 9.32
CA ALA A 30 -6.54 -18.48 10.08
C ALA A 30 -6.65 -19.92 9.56
N ARG A 31 -6.05 -20.23 8.40
CA ARG A 31 -5.95 -21.61 7.88
C ARG A 31 -4.98 -22.48 8.67
N ARG A 32 -4.02 -21.87 9.35
CA ARG A 32 -2.97 -22.59 10.10
C ARG A 32 -2.80 -22.10 11.53
N HIS A 33 -3.32 -20.89 11.84
CA HIS A 33 -3.02 -20.17 13.07
C HIS A 33 -4.30 -19.69 13.76
N VAL A 34 -4.19 -19.34 15.03
CA VAL A 34 -5.22 -18.57 15.75
C VAL A 34 -4.97 -17.10 15.49
N VAL A 35 -5.98 -16.37 15.02
CA VAL A 35 -5.86 -14.97 14.64
C VAL A 35 -6.76 -14.11 15.51
N HIS A 36 -6.17 -13.13 16.15
CA HIS A 36 -6.87 -12.07 16.87
C HIS A 36 -6.98 -10.85 15.94
N LEU A 37 -8.21 -10.52 15.50
CA LEU A 37 -8.49 -9.43 14.56
C LEU A 37 -9.12 -8.24 15.30
N TRP A 38 -8.46 -7.09 15.34
CA TRP A 38 -8.97 -5.87 15.96
C TRP A 38 -9.63 -4.93 14.96
N SER A 39 -10.84 -4.48 15.28
CA SER A 39 -11.50 -3.35 14.60
C SER A 39 -11.61 -2.17 15.53
N ARG A 40 -11.10 -1.01 15.12
CA ARG A 40 -11.30 0.24 15.85
C ARG A 40 -12.78 0.63 15.91
N GLU A 41 -13.55 0.30 14.88
CA GLU A 41 -14.97 0.56 14.76
C GLU A 41 -15.76 -0.54 15.48
N ALA A 42 -16.39 -0.18 16.58
CA ALA A 42 -17.11 -1.13 17.44
C ALA A 42 -18.31 -1.78 16.73
N ASP A 43 -19.00 -1.05 15.86
CA ASP A 43 -20.11 -1.54 15.04
C ASP A 43 -19.66 -2.59 14.03
N VAL A 44 -18.51 -2.39 13.41
CA VAL A 44 -17.90 -3.38 12.48
C VAL A 44 -17.49 -4.63 13.25
N ALA A 45 -16.88 -4.49 14.43
CA ALA A 45 -16.52 -5.62 15.27
C ALA A 45 -17.76 -6.43 15.69
N ALA A 46 -18.81 -5.75 16.17
CA ALA A 46 -20.06 -6.40 16.58
C ALA A 46 -20.71 -7.17 15.42
N THR A 47 -20.79 -6.55 14.23
CA THR A 47 -21.31 -7.22 13.03
C THR A 47 -20.49 -8.46 12.67
N MET A 48 -19.16 -8.39 12.71
CA MET A 48 -18.31 -9.56 12.45
C MET A 48 -18.47 -10.67 13.50
N GLN A 49 -18.65 -10.32 14.77
CA GLN A 49 -18.90 -11.27 15.85
C GLN A 49 -20.25 -11.97 15.69
N GLU A 50 -21.28 -11.26 15.25
CA GLU A 50 -22.63 -11.79 15.07
C GLU A 50 -22.76 -12.63 13.79
N THR A 51 -22.28 -12.08 12.65
CA THR A 51 -22.52 -12.66 11.31
C THR A 51 -21.37 -13.57 10.83
N GLY A 52 -20.17 -13.38 11.39
CA GLY A 52 -18.94 -13.99 10.89
C GLY A 52 -18.46 -13.37 9.56
N ILE A 53 -18.96 -12.19 9.15
CA ILE A 53 -18.59 -11.55 7.87
C ILE A 53 -18.26 -10.09 8.11
N ASN A 54 -17.20 -9.60 7.45
CA ASN A 54 -16.91 -8.17 7.38
C ASN A 54 -17.66 -7.53 6.21
N GLU A 55 -18.94 -7.25 6.39
CA GLU A 55 -19.81 -6.75 5.32
C GLU A 55 -19.38 -5.37 4.78
N ARG A 56 -18.74 -4.55 5.63
CA ARG A 56 -18.30 -3.20 5.23
C ARG A 56 -17.07 -3.19 4.33
N TYR A 57 -16.08 -4.03 4.64
CA TYR A 57 -14.75 -3.93 4.00
C TYR A 57 -14.38 -5.11 3.12
N LEU A 58 -14.94 -6.30 3.39
CA LEU A 58 -14.70 -7.52 2.62
C LEU A 58 -15.95 -8.41 2.63
N PRO A 59 -17.04 -7.98 1.98
CA PRO A 59 -18.30 -8.72 1.97
C PRO A 59 -18.15 -10.08 1.28
N GLY A 60 -19.04 -11.00 1.66
CA GLY A 60 -19.17 -12.30 1.01
C GLY A 60 -18.16 -13.36 1.42
N VAL A 61 -17.21 -13.06 2.32
CA VAL A 61 -16.24 -14.03 2.82
C VAL A 61 -16.41 -14.22 4.32
N ARG A 62 -16.69 -15.46 4.74
CA ARG A 62 -16.91 -15.79 6.15
C ARG A 62 -15.58 -15.99 6.89
N LEU A 63 -15.46 -15.40 8.07
CA LEU A 63 -14.37 -15.63 9.00
C LEU A 63 -14.49 -17.03 9.61
N PRO A 64 -13.43 -17.86 9.64
CA PRO A 64 -13.43 -19.14 10.32
C PRO A 64 -13.38 -18.95 11.85
N GLU A 65 -13.72 -20.00 12.61
CA GLU A 65 -13.73 -19.99 14.08
C GLU A 65 -12.36 -19.68 14.71
N SER A 66 -11.27 -19.90 13.96
CA SER A 66 -9.90 -19.56 14.38
C SER A 66 -9.62 -18.06 14.35
N VAL A 67 -10.58 -17.22 13.89
CA VAL A 67 -10.49 -15.75 13.97
C VAL A 67 -11.33 -15.25 15.14
N VAL A 68 -10.67 -14.69 16.14
CA VAL A 68 -11.28 -14.02 17.30
C VAL A 68 -11.32 -12.52 17.03
N VAL A 69 -12.52 -11.94 16.96
CA VAL A 69 -12.70 -10.52 16.67
C VAL A 69 -12.75 -9.70 17.96
N HIS A 70 -12.00 -8.60 17.98
CA HIS A 70 -11.94 -7.65 19.10
C HIS A 70 -12.33 -6.23 18.63
N ALA A 71 -12.94 -5.45 19.53
CA ALA A 71 -13.26 -4.05 19.29
C ALA A 71 -12.21 -3.13 19.96
N GLY A 72 -11.95 -1.97 19.35
CA GLY A 72 -11.06 -0.95 19.90
C GLY A 72 -9.62 -1.04 19.39
N THR A 73 -8.71 -0.34 20.11
CA THR A 73 -7.27 -0.28 19.80
C THR A 73 -6.52 -1.20 20.75
N ALA A 74 -5.81 -2.19 20.19
CA ALA A 74 -5.00 -3.13 20.97
C ALA A 74 -3.85 -2.41 21.69
N GLN A 75 -3.59 -2.80 22.92
CA GLN A 75 -2.46 -2.35 23.72
C GLN A 75 -1.39 -3.45 23.82
N THR A 76 -0.20 -3.12 24.29
CA THR A 76 0.92 -4.08 24.43
C THR A 76 0.52 -5.35 25.16
N GLN A 77 -0.24 -5.24 26.27
CA GLN A 77 -0.67 -6.39 27.07
C GLN A 77 -1.65 -7.31 26.33
N ASP A 78 -2.46 -6.77 25.40
CA ASP A 78 -3.46 -7.53 24.67
C ASP A 78 -2.84 -8.47 23.61
N VAL A 79 -1.62 -8.16 23.19
CA VAL A 79 -0.88 -8.88 22.14
C VAL A 79 0.44 -9.49 22.63
N ALA A 80 0.69 -9.47 23.94
CA ALA A 80 1.93 -9.96 24.54
C ALA A 80 2.19 -11.45 24.29
N ASP A 81 1.14 -12.23 24.17
CA ASP A 81 1.19 -13.68 23.92
C ASP A 81 1.15 -14.04 22.41
N CYS A 82 1.08 -13.04 21.54
CA CYS A 82 1.14 -13.27 20.10
C CYS A 82 2.57 -13.44 19.63
N SER A 83 2.80 -14.32 18.67
CA SER A 83 4.12 -14.53 18.06
C SER A 83 4.47 -13.43 17.03
N LEU A 84 3.45 -12.82 16.45
CA LEU A 84 3.57 -11.78 15.41
C LEU A 84 2.40 -10.80 15.52
N VAL A 85 2.69 -9.51 15.33
CA VAL A 85 1.67 -8.46 15.25
C VAL A 85 1.70 -7.82 13.87
N LEU A 86 0.61 -7.94 13.11
CA LEU A 86 0.42 -7.28 11.82
C LEU A 86 -0.41 -6.01 12.01
N VAL A 87 0.15 -4.86 11.63
CA VAL A 87 -0.54 -3.55 11.70
C VAL A 87 -1.14 -3.24 10.33
N ALA A 88 -2.44 -3.45 10.19
CA ALA A 88 -3.20 -3.33 8.94
C ALA A 88 -4.08 -2.07 8.87
N CYS A 89 -3.85 -1.08 9.73
CA CYS A 89 -4.51 0.21 9.66
C CYS A 89 -3.94 1.07 8.51
N PRO A 90 -4.68 2.08 8.01
CA PRO A 90 -4.12 3.10 7.12
C PRO A 90 -2.97 3.86 7.81
N VAL A 91 -2.07 4.47 7.01
CA VAL A 91 -0.90 5.21 7.55
C VAL A 91 -1.30 6.32 8.53
N VAL A 92 -2.46 6.94 8.38
CA VAL A 92 -2.98 7.96 9.29
C VAL A 92 -3.21 7.44 10.72
N GLY A 93 -3.48 6.15 10.89
CA GLY A 93 -3.65 5.50 12.20
C GLY A 93 -2.37 4.85 12.74
N LEU A 94 -1.32 4.79 11.94
CA LEU A 94 -0.10 4.04 12.28
C LEU A 94 0.58 4.57 13.54
N ARG A 95 0.73 5.87 13.66
CA ARG A 95 1.38 6.52 14.82
C ARG A 95 0.72 6.16 16.14
N GLU A 96 -0.60 6.26 16.20
CA GLU A 96 -1.37 5.91 17.39
C GLU A 96 -1.17 4.44 17.73
N GLN A 97 -1.28 3.55 16.72
CA GLN A 97 -1.14 2.11 16.91
C GLN A 97 0.28 1.74 17.38
N LEU A 98 1.34 2.31 16.77
CA LEU A 98 2.71 2.05 17.21
C LEU A 98 3.00 2.61 18.61
N SER A 99 2.40 3.75 18.96
CA SER A 99 2.51 4.31 20.31
C SER A 99 1.90 3.38 21.37
N ALA A 100 0.77 2.75 21.04
CA ALA A 100 0.10 1.77 21.92
C ALA A 100 0.89 0.47 22.09
N LEU A 101 1.79 0.15 21.14
CA LEU A 101 2.65 -1.02 21.15
C LEU A 101 4.05 -0.76 21.73
N ARG A 102 4.31 0.42 22.29
CA ARG A 102 5.62 0.75 22.86
C ARG A 102 6.07 -0.29 23.88
N GLY A 103 7.32 -0.76 23.75
CA GLY A 103 7.90 -1.77 24.64
C GLY A 103 7.51 -3.21 24.32
N LEU A 104 6.74 -3.45 23.28
CA LEU A 104 6.44 -4.80 22.79
C LEU A 104 7.73 -5.45 22.28
N ARG A 105 7.93 -6.73 22.62
CA ARG A 105 9.12 -7.49 22.21
C ARG A 105 8.92 -8.34 20.95
N GLN A 106 7.67 -8.66 20.67
CA GLN A 106 7.28 -9.46 19.52
C GLN A 106 7.49 -8.68 18.21
N PRO A 107 7.77 -9.36 17.10
CA PRO A 107 7.84 -8.76 15.79
C PRO A 107 6.56 -7.99 15.42
N VAL A 108 6.73 -6.77 14.92
CA VAL A 108 5.64 -5.91 14.44
C VAL A 108 5.84 -5.63 12.96
N VAL A 109 4.85 -5.94 12.11
CA VAL A 109 4.95 -5.73 10.67
C VAL A 109 3.74 -4.94 10.18
N TRP A 110 3.99 -3.76 9.60
CA TRP A 110 2.90 -2.96 9.03
C TRP A 110 2.64 -3.28 7.57
N LEU A 111 1.38 -3.13 7.19
CA LEU A 111 0.87 -3.37 5.83
C LEU A 111 0.48 -2.07 5.12
N CYS A 112 0.46 -0.93 5.84
CA CYS A 112 0.07 0.36 5.29
C CYS A 112 1.07 0.84 4.24
N LYS A 113 0.57 1.62 3.28
CA LYS A 113 1.33 2.17 2.16
C LYS A 113 1.12 3.67 2.12
N GLY A 114 2.19 4.45 2.03
CA GLY A 114 2.11 5.91 1.96
C GLY A 114 2.97 6.60 2.99
N PHE A 115 2.77 7.90 3.10
CA PHE A 115 3.45 8.78 4.06
C PHE A 115 2.44 9.29 5.10
N GLU A 116 2.86 9.41 6.34
CA GLU A 116 2.15 10.24 7.31
C GLU A 116 2.18 11.69 6.81
N ALA A 117 1.04 12.38 6.92
CA ALA A 117 0.93 13.76 6.48
C ALA A 117 1.86 14.70 7.25
N VAL A 118 2.16 15.85 6.63
CA VAL A 118 2.91 16.95 7.24
C VAL A 118 2.32 17.35 8.60
N ARG A 119 3.19 17.53 9.59
CA ARG A 119 2.82 17.91 10.97
C ARG A 119 3.94 18.70 11.63
N PRO A 120 3.69 19.38 12.77
CA PRO A 120 4.76 19.98 13.57
C PRO A 120 5.83 18.94 13.93
N GLY A 121 7.10 19.24 13.65
CA GLY A 121 8.23 18.32 13.82
C GLY A 121 8.46 17.32 12.67
N ALA A 122 7.60 17.32 11.64
CA ALA A 122 7.76 16.52 10.43
C ALA A 122 7.25 17.29 9.20
N PRO A 123 7.95 18.34 8.76
CA PRO A 123 7.47 19.30 7.75
C PRO A 123 7.35 18.70 6.34
N HIS A 124 7.89 17.50 6.11
CA HIS A 124 7.88 16.84 4.79
C HIS A 124 7.15 15.48 4.83
N GLY A 125 6.39 15.22 5.91
CA GLY A 125 5.79 13.90 6.12
C GLY A 125 6.81 12.82 6.46
N LEU A 126 6.32 11.64 6.89
CA LEU A 126 7.19 10.54 7.35
C LEU A 126 6.79 9.22 6.72
N LEU A 127 7.78 8.41 6.36
CA LEU A 127 7.60 6.99 6.09
C LEU A 127 7.25 6.22 7.38
N PRO A 128 6.60 5.06 7.30
CA PRO A 128 6.23 4.26 8.47
C PRO A 128 7.37 3.99 9.44
N HIS A 129 8.57 3.63 8.95
CA HIS A 129 9.73 3.40 9.82
C HIS A 129 10.21 4.69 10.53
N GLU A 130 10.08 5.86 9.88
CA GLU A 130 10.40 7.15 10.51
C GLU A 130 9.37 7.50 11.60
N VAL A 131 8.08 7.15 11.39
CA VAL A 131 7.04 7.27 12.42
C VAL A 131 7.38 6.38 13.61
N MET A 132 7.75 5.12 13.37
CA MET A 132 8.16 4.18 14.42
C MET A 132 9.34 4.73 15.22
N ALA A 133 10.38 5.24 14.55
CA ALA A 133 11.56 5.82 15.21
C ALA A 133 11.22 6.96 16.17
N GLN A 134 10.14 7.71 15.90
CA GLN A 134 9.68 8.80 16.79
C GLN A 134 8.88 8.32 18.00
N VAL A 135 8.04 7.29 17.85
CA VAL A 135 7.04 6.94 18.89
C VAL A 135 7.32 5.62 19.59
N ALA A 136 8.04 4.70 18.97
CA ALA A 136 8.32 3.37 19.49
C ALA A 136 9.66 2.84 18.95
N PRO A 137 10.80 3.51 19.20
CA PRO A 137 12.10 3.20 18.57
C PRO A 137 12.64 1.80 18.93
N ASP A 138 12.17 1.22 20.02
CA ASP A 138 12.62 -0.09 20.50
C ASP A 138 11.88 -1.27 19.85
N LEU A 139 10.88 -1.02 19.00
CA LEU A 139 10.16 -2.09 18.31
C LEU A 139 11.06 -2.81 17.31
N ARG A 140 11.00 -4.12 17.31
CA ARG A 140 11.55 -4.96 16.25
C ARG A 140 10.51 -5.04 15.14
N ALA A 141 10.72 -4.30 14.07
CA ALA A 141 9.65 -4.09 13.11
C ALA A 141 10.07 -4.24 11.65
N GLY A 142 9.07 -4.37 10.78
CA GLY A 142 9.24 -4.47 9.34
C GLY A 142 8.00 -4.04 8.58
N VAL A 143 8.06 -4.14 7.27
CA VAL A 143 6.99 -3.84 6.33
C VAL A 143 6.67 -5.05 5.48
N LEU A 144 5.39 -5.31 5.23
CA LEU A 144 4.92 -6.31 4.28
C LEU A 144 4.20 -5.61 3.13
N SER A 145 4.71 -5.77 1.91
CA SER A 145 4.18 -5.11 0.71
C SER A 145 4.34 -6.00 -0.52
N GLY A 146 3.86 -5.53 -1.67
CA GLY A 146 3.94 -6.22 -2.95
C GLY A 146 2.61 -6.21 -3.70
N PRO A 147 2.57 -6.82 -4.91
CA PRO A 147 1.39 -6.86 -5.76
C PRO A 147 0.32 -7.75 -5.13
N SER A 148 -0.70 -7.13 -4.57
CA SER A 148 -1.71 -7.87 -3.81
C SER A 148 -3.01 -7.07 -3.66
N PHE A 149 -4.13 -7.69 -4.02
CA PHE A 149 -5.46 -7.22 -3.67
C PHE A 149 -6.04 -8.06 -2.54
N ALA A 150 -6.66 -7.40 -1.56
CA ALA A 150 -7.24 -8.06 -0.39
C ALA A 150 -8.25 -9.15 -0.75
N GLN A 151 -9.07 -8.92 -1.78
CA GLN A 151 -10.06 -9.89 -2.26
C GLN A 151 -9.38 -11.15 -2.81
N GLU A 152 -8.31 -11.01 -3.58
CA GLU A 152 -7.58 -12.15 -4.15
C GLU A 152 -6.94 -13.00 -3.05
N VAL A 153 -6.30 -12.35 -2.06
CA VAL A 153 -5.74 -13.06 -0.90
C VAL A 153 -6.81 -13.80 -0.11
N ALA A 154 -7.96 -13.14 0.16
CA ALA A 154 -9.08 -13.76 0.86
C ALA A 154 -9.63 -15.02 0.14
N HIS A 155 -9.65 -14.98 -1.20
CA HIS A 155 -10.07 -16.11 -2.03
C HIS A 155 -8.93 -17.09 -2.37
N SER A 156 -7.77 -16.97 -1.73
CA SER A 156 -6.60 -17.85 -1.96
C SER A 156 -6.09 -17.87 -3.40
N GLN A 157 -6.18 -16.76 -4.07
CA GLN A 157 -5.54 -16.65 -5.38
C GLN A 157 -4.02 -16.50 -5.22
N PRO A 158 -3.23 -17.08 -6.12
CA PRO A 158 -1.77 -17.03 -6.03
C PRO A 158 -1.25 -15.59 -5.92
N THR A 159 -0.52 -15.32 -4.85
CA THR A 159 0.01 -13.99 -4.53
C THR A 159 1.47 -14.09 -4.13
N ALA A 160 2.27 -13.10 -4.47
CA ALA A 160 3.66 -12.98 -4.05
C ALA A 160 3.90 -11.61 -3.40
N MET A 161 4.54 -11.61 -2.23
CA MET A 161 4.80 -10.39 -1.44
C MET A 161 6.24 -10.37 -0.92
N VAL A 162 6.65 -9.22 -0.39
CA VAL A 162 7.96 -9.01 0.24
C VAL A 162 7.74 -8.56 1.68
N VAL A 163 8.39 -9.25 2.62
CA VAL A 163 8.62 -8.73 3.97
C VAL A 163 10.01 -8.11 4.02
N ALA A 164 10.11 -6.87 4.48
CA ALA A 164 11.39 -6.19 4.61
C ALA A 164 11.61 -5.66 6.03
N SER A 165 12.78 -5.93 6.58
CA SER A 165 13.18 -5.50 7.92
C SER A 165 14.70 -5.46 8.04
N PRO A 166 15.29 -4.51 8.82
CA PRO A 166 16.68 -4.59 9.23
C PRO A 166 16.95 -5.73 10.24
N TYR A 167 15.90 -6.35 10.78
CA TYR A 167 15.96 -7.44 11.77
C TYR A 167 15.62 -8.77 11.10
N PRO A 168 16.57 -9.72 10.94
CA PRO A 168 16.33 -11.01 10.29
C PRO A 168 15.21 -11.83 10.93
N ASP A 169 15.13 -11.85 12.27
CA ASP A 169 14.09 -12.59 13.01
C ASP A 169 12.67 -12.07 12.75
N VAL A 170 12.50 -10.77 12.43
CA VAL A 170 11.21 -10.22 11.99
C VAL A 170 10.81 -10.82 10.65
N CYS A 171 11.77 -10.92 9.71
CA CYS A 171 11.52 -11.57 8.42
C CYS A 171 11.21 -13.06 8.60
N ASP A 172 12.02 -13.78 9.38
CA ASP A 172 11.87 -15.23 9.59
C ASP A 172 10.52 -15.56 10.23
N THR A 173 10.14 -14.86 11.32
CA THR A 173 8.84 -15.05 11.97
C THR A 173 7.68 -14.74 11.01
N THR A 174 7.81 -13.68 10.21
CA THR A 174 6.77 -13.32 9.24
C THR A 174 6.66 -14.34 8.12
N VAL A 175 7.79 -14.86 7.62
CA VAL A 175 7.79 -15.95 6.63
C VAL A 175 7.14 -17.20 7.22
N GLN A 176 7.51 -17.62 8.43
CA GLN A 176 6.90 -18.77 9.10
C GLN A 176 5.37 -18.64 9.24
N ALA A 177 4.89 -17.43 9.58
CA ALA A 177 3.47 -17.18 9.78
C ALA A 177 2.70 -17.09 8.46
N VAL A 178 3.23 -16.38 7.47
CA VAL A 178 2.46 -15.91 6.30
C VAL A 178 2.72 -16.76 5.06
N HIS A 179 3.94 -17.31 4.87
CA HIS A 179 4.28 -18.08 3.67
C HIS A 179 3.46 -19.36 3.60
N ALA A 180 2.77 -19.58 2.47
CA ALA A 180 1.97 -20.78 2.19
C ALA A 180 1.88 -21.01 0.67
N ASP A 181 1.28 -22.13 0.24
CA ASP A 181 1.20 -22.53 -1.17
C ASP A 181 0.65 -21.42 -2.09
N MET A 182 -0.37 -20.70 -1.64
CA MET A 182 -1.01 -19.63 -2.42
C MET A 182 -0.48 -18.23 -2.13
N LEU A 183 0.36 -18.05 -1.09
CA LEU A 183 0.99 -16.76 -0.76
C LEU A 183 2.48 -16.97 -0.53
N ARG A 184 3.28 -16.60 -1.53
CA ARG A 184 4.74 -16.66 -1.45
C ARG A 184 5.30 -15.39 -0.86
N LEU A 185 6.14 -15.54 0.17
CA LEU A 185 6.88 -14.43 0.77
C LEU A 185 8.34 -14.48 0.37
N TYR A 186 8.87 -13.30 0.01
CA TYR A 186 10.30 -13.04 -0.19
C TYR A 186 10.78 -12.09 0.89
N THR A 187 12.04 -12.18 1.27
CA THR A 187 12.65 -11.33 2.29
C THR A 187 13.53 -10.25 1.68
N SER A 188 13.63 -9.11 2.36
CA SER A 188 14.51 -8.00 1.98
C SER A 188 15.03 -7.30 3.25
N HIS A 189 16.20 -6.66 3.15
CA HIS A 189 16.70 -5.74 4.19
C HIS A 189 16.34 -4.29 3.87
N ASP A 190 15.91 -3.99 2.65
CA ASP A 190 15.57 -2.64 2.19
C ASP A 190 14.10 -2.31 2.45
N TRP A 191 13.77 -2.06 3.72
CA TRP A 191 12.42 -1.64 4.09
C TRP A 191 12.06 -0.26 3.56
N ILE A 192 13.06 0.64 3.39
CA ILE A 192 12.86 1.98 2.82
C ILE A 192 12.35 1.86 1.38
N GLY A 193 13.02 1.07 0.55
CA GLY A 193 12.61 0.85 -0.84
C GLY A 193 11.21 0.21 -0.94
N VAL A 194 10.89 -0.74 -0.05
CA VAL A 194 9.57 -1.37 -0.01
C VAL A 194 8.47 -0.37 0.38
N GLU A 195 8.71 0.50 1.35
CA GLU A 195 7.78 1.56 1.74
C GLU A 195 7.57 2.59 0.64
N VAL A 196 8.66 3.08 0.04
CA VAL A 196 8.63 4.07 -1.06
C VAL A 196 7.89 3.50 -2.26
N GLY A 197 8.18 2.25 -2.65
CA GLY A 197 7.48 1.56 -3.74
C GLY A 197 5.98 1.52 -3.50
N GLY A 198 5.57 1.08 -2.30
CA GLY A 198 4.17 1.02 -1.91
C GLY A 198 3.45 2.38 -1.88
N ALA A 199 4.16 3.44 -1.53
CA ALA A 199 3.61 4.80 -1.48
C ALA A 199 3.45 5.43 -2.87
N VAL A 200 4.54 5.47 -3.65
CA VAL A 200 4.60 6.21 -4.93
C VAL A 200 3.77 5.53 -6.02
N LYS A 201 3.69 4.19 -6.03
CA LYS A 201 2.85 3.46 -7.00
C LYS A 201 1.39 3.95 -7.03
N ASN A 202 0.85 4.36 -5.88
CA ASN A 202 -0.53 4.83 -5.75
C ASN A 202 -0.74 6.15 -6.52
N VAL A 203 0.26 7.02 -6.52
CA VAL A 203 0.26 8.27 -7.30
C VAL A 203 0.32 7.96 -8.80
N MET A 204 1.20 7.04 -9.20
CA MET A 204 1.34 6.62 -10.60
C MET A 204 0.06 5.94 -11.12
N ALA A 205 -0.65 5.20 -10.27
CA ALA A 205 -1.90 4.58 -10.64
C ALA A 205 -3.02 5.60 -10.93
N ILE A 206 -3.05 6.75 -10.24
CA ILE A 206 -3.98 7.86 -10.58
C ILE A 206 -3.66 8.36 -11.99
N ALA A 207 -2.39 8.63 -12.31
CA ALA A 207 -1.99 9.07 -13.64
C ALA A 207 -2.36 8.07 -14.74
N ALA A 208 -2.14 6.77 -14.49
CA ALA A 208 -2.54 5.70 -15.42
C ALA A 208 -4.06 5.68 -15.64
N GLY A 209 -4.84 5.82 -14.57
CA GLY A 209 -6.30 5.89 -14.63
C GLY A 209 -6.81 7.09 -15.45
N VAL A 210 -6.14 8.24 -15.38
CA VAL A 210 -6.47 9.43 -16.20
C VAL A 210 -6.26 9.11 -17.69
N LEU A 211 -5.12 8.51 -18.06
CA LEU A 211 -4.85 8.15 -19.45
C LEU A 211 -5.87 7.12 -19.97
N ASP A 212 -6.18 6.09 -19.17
CA ASP A 212 -7.15 5.07 -19.54
C ASP A 212 -8.56 5.67 -19.72
N GLY A 213 -9.01 6.52 -18.80
CA GLY A 213 -10.33 7.14 -18.86
C GLY A 213 -10.51 8.10 -20.05
N LEU A 214 -9.45 8.81 -20.43
CA LEU A 214 -9.47 9.63 -21.64
C LEU A 214 -9.51 8.78 -22.91
N ALA A 215 -8.82 7.63 -22.94
CA ALA A 215 -8.90 6.67 -24.04
C ALA A 215 -10.31 6.11 -24.21
N ASP A 216 -10.97 5.74 -23.11
CA ASP A 216 -12.35 5.21 -23.13
C ASP A 216 -13.36 6.25 -23.65
N HIS A 217 -13.21 7.53 -23.27
CA HIS A 217 -14.06 8.63 -23.76
C HIS A 217 -13.84 8.96 -25.24
N ALA A 218 -12.69 8.58 -25.79
CA ALA A 218 -12.34 8.78 -27.18
C ALA A 218 -12.83 7.66 -28.09
N ALA A 219 -13.19 6.51 -27.54
CA ALA A 219 -13.71 5.39 -28.28
C ALA A 219 -14.97 5.80 -29.05
N GLY A 220 -14.83 6.09 -30.35
CA GLY A 220 -15.89 6.55 -31.24
C GLY A 220 -15.73 7.99 -31.76
N LYS A 221 -14.76 8.78 -31.31
CA LYS A 221 -14.51 10.13 -31.84
C LYS A 221 -13.36 10.09 -32.85
N GLN A 222 -13.67 10.20 -34.15
CA GLN A 222 -12.65 10.28 -35.20
C GLN A 222 -11.93 11.63 -35.16
N GLY A 223 -10.59 11.62 -35.28
CA GLY A 223 -9.77 12.80 -35.54
C GLY A 223 -9.03 13.44 -34.36
N GLN A 224 -9.15 12.90 -33.13
CA GLN A 224 -8.32 13.33 -31.99
C GLN A 224 -7.35 12.21 -31.56
N ALA A 225 -6.07 12.56 -31.33
CA ALA A 225 -5.10 11.63 -30.76
C ALA A 225 -5.34 11.51 -29.25
N PHE A 226 -5.68 10.33 -28.79
CA PHE A 226 -5.88 10.04 -27.37
C PHE A 226 -4.80 9.09 -26.84
N PRO A 227 -4.46 9.15 -25.54
CA PRO A 227 -3.54 8.21 -24.92
C PRO A 227 -4.06 6.77 -25.06
N GLY A 228 -3.21 5.85 -25.46
CA GLY A 228 -3.52 4.42 -25.53
C GLY A 228 -2.58 3.59 -24.67
N LEU A 229 -2.54 2.26 -24.92
CA LEU A 229 -1.68 1.33 -24.17
C LEU A 229 -0.19 1.71 -24.23
N ASN A 230 0.28 2.26 -25.36
CA ASN A 230 1.66 2.74 -25.51
C ASN A 230 1.96 3.88 -24.55
N ALA A 231 1.03 4.85 -24.41
CA ALA A 231 1.17 5.96 -23.48
C ALA A 231 1.20 5.47 -22.02
N ARG A 232 0.36 4.51 -21.68
CA ARG A 232 0.37 3.87 -20.35
C ARG A 232 1.68 3.15 -20.07
N ALA A 233 2.22 2.36 -21.02
CA ALA A 233 3.50 1.69 -20.86
C ALA A 233 4.63 2.68 -20.64
N ALA A 234 4.71 3.75 -21.44
CA ALA A 234 5.68 4.83 -21.27
C ALA A 234 5.54 5.54 -19.91
N LEU A 235 4.29 5.81 -19.46
CA LEU A 235 4.03 6.40 -18.14
C LEU A 235 4.56 5.51 -17.01
N LEU A 236 4.31 4.20 -17.05
CA LEU A 236 4.75 3.26 -16.01
C LEU A 236 6.28 3.15 -15.94
N THR A 237 6.96 3.09 -17.10
CA THR A 237 8.44 3.06 -17.17
C THR A 237 9.03 4.33 -16.55
N ARG A 238 8.49 5.50 -16.91
CA ARG A 238 8.94 6.80 -16.35
C ARG A 238 8.58 6.93 -14.87
N GLY A 239 7.40 6.45 -14.47
CA GLY A 239 6.96 6.42 -13.08
C GLY A 239 7.86 5.56 -12.21
N LEU A 240 8.31 4.42 -12.72
CA LEU A 240 9.29 3.57 -12.05
C LEU A 240 10.64 4.28 -11.89
N ALA A 241 11.08 5.01 -12.90
CA ALA A 241 12.31 5.82 -12.82
C ALA A 241 12.19 6.95 -11.78
N GLU A 242 11.06 7.67 -11.72
CA GLU A 242 10.79 8.66 -10.66
C GLU A 242 10.82 8.02 -9.26
N MET A 243 10.15 6.90 -9.10
CA MET A 243 10.12 6.13 -7.86
C MET A 243 11.52 5.71 -7.42
N THR A 244 12.34 5.23 -8.35
CA THR A 244 13.71 4.79 -8.09
C THR A 244 14.59 5.97 -7.67
N ARG A 245 14.56 7.09 -8.38
CA ARG A 245 15.34 8.30 -8.01
C ARG A 245 14.97 8.80 -6.61
N PHE A 246 13.68 8.89 -6.35
CA PHE A 246 13.19 9.32 -5.03
C PHE A 246 13.60 8.36 -3.92
N GLY A 247 13.46 7.06 -4.15
CA GLY A 247 13.86 6.04 -3.17
C GLY A 247 15.36 6.04 -2.89
N LEU A 248 16.20 6.15 -3.92
CA LEU A 248 17.66 6.26 -3.75
C LEU A 248 18.04 7.48 -2.89
N ALA A 249 17.38 8.62 -3.10
CA ALA A 249 17.61 9.81 -2.28
C ALA A 249 17.19 9.64 -0.80
N LEU A 250 16.29 8.70 -0.53
CA LEU A 250 15.88 8.30 0.84
C LEU A 250 16.73 7.17 1.42
N GLY A 251 17.70 6.62 0.67
CA GLY A 251 18.60 5.55 1.11
C GLY A 251 18.15 4.13 0.73
N ALA A 252 17.17 3.99 -0.15
CA ALA A 252 16.73 2.71 -0.69
C ALA A 252 17.73 2.12 -1.72
N GLN A 253 17.52 0.86 -2.10
CA GLN A 253 18.29 0.17 -3.14
C GLN A 253 17.54 0.15 -4.46
N ALA A 254 18.22 0.42 -5.59
CA ALA A 254 17.62 0.41 -6.92
C ALA A 254 16.98 -0.95 -7.28
N SER A 255 17.59 -2.05 -6.85
CA SER A 255 17.09 -3.41 -7.10
C SER A 255 15.69 -3.66 -6.53
N THR A 256 15.33 -3.01 -5.43
CA THR A 256 14.01 -3.14 -4.79
C THR A 256 12.89 -2.66 -5.73
N PHE A 257 13.16 -1.60 -6.50
CA PHE A 257 12.16 -1.04 -7.41
C PHE A 257 11.95 -1.89 -8.66
N MET A 258 12.90 -2.74 -9.04
CA MET A 258 12.75 -3.72 -10.13
C MET A 258 12.05 -5.01 -9.69
N GLY A 259 11.80 -5.17 -8.39
CA GLY A 259 11.16 -6.33 -7.79
C GLY A 259 9.65 -6.18 -7.57
N LEU A 260 9.11 -7.06 -6.69
CA LEU A 260 7.68 -7.13 -6.37
C LEU A 260 7.15 -5.82 -5.77
N SER A 261 7.88 -5.21 -4.85
CA SER A 261 7.43 -3.99 -4.14
C SER A 261 7.52 -2.71 -4.99
N GLY A 262 8.29 -2.72 -6.08
CA GLY A 262 8.39 -1.66 -7.07
C GLY A 262 7.55 -1.93 -8.30
N MET A 263 8.18 -2.49 -9.34
CA MET A 263 7.55 -2.77 -10.64
C MET A 263 6.30 -3.65 -10.50
N GLY A 264 6.37 -4.74 -9.74
CA GLY A 264 5.23 -5.67 -9.60
C GLY A 264 3.99 -4.99 -9.06
N ASP A 265 4.12 -4.26 -7.94
CA ASP A 265 3.00 -3.58 -7.30
C ASP A 265 2.53 -2.33 -8.10
N LEU A 266 3.45 -1.67 -8.82
CA LEU A 266 3.11 -0.59 -9.74
C LEU A 266 2.25 -1.11 -10.91
N VAL A 267 2.68 -2.17 -11.59
CA VAL A 267 1.95 -2.75 -12.73
C VAL A 267 0.56 -3.19 -12.28
N LEU A 268 0.46 -3.98 -11.19
CA LEU A 268 -0.83 -4.44 -10.67
C LEU A 268 -1.76 -3.26 -10.37
N THR A 269 -1.25 -2.23 -9.68
CA THR A 269 -2.08 -1.11 -9.21
C THR A 269 -2.50 -0.19 -10.35
N ALA A 270 -1.66 -0.04 -11.39
CA ALA A 270 -1.94 0.83 -12.53
C ALA A 270 -2.79 0.15 -13.62
N THR A 271 -2.92 -1.19 -13.61
CA THR A 271 -3.68 -1.93 -14.64
C THR A 271 -4.90 -2.65 -14.08
N GLY A 272 -4.92 -2.98 -12.78
CA GLY A 272 -5.98 -3.77 -12.18
C GLY A 272 -7.26 -2.96 -11.92
N ASP A 273 -8.41 -3.54 -12.21
CA ASP A 273 -9.72 -2.90 -12.01
C ASP A 273 -10.11 -2.74 -10.53
N LEU A 274 -9.50 -3.52 -9.65
CA LEU A 274 -9.68 -3.41 -8.20
C LEU A 274 -8.89 -2.22 -7.60
N SER A 275 -8.02 -1.56 -8.38
CA SER A 275 -7.23 -0.43 -7.92
C SER A 275 -8.08 0.82 -7.71
N ARG A 276 -8.28 1.20 -6.45
CA ARG A 276 -8.98 2.43 -6.09
C ARG A 276 -8.32 3.69 -6.65
N ASN A 277 -6.98 3.74 -6.65
CA ASN A 277 -6.23 4.87 -7.16
C ASN A 277 -6.39 5.01 -8.69
N ARG A 278 -6.34 3.90 -9.45
CA ARG A 278 -6.64 3.92 -10.88
C ARG A 278 -8.07 4.38 -11.13
N ARG A 279 -9.05 3.91 -10.33
CA ARG A 279 -10.45 4.32 -10.44
C ARG A 279 -10.64 5.81 -10.15
N VAL A 280 -9.91 6.41 -9.21
CA VAL A 280 -9.89 7.89 -9.06
C VAL A 280 -9.50 8.55 -10.37
N GLY A 281 -8.41 8.12 -11.01
CA GLY A 281 -7.97 8.68 -12.30
C GLY A 281 -9.02 8.56 -13.38
N LEU A 282 -9.70 7.41 -13.49
CA LEU A 282 -10.81 7.19 -14.43
C LEU A 282 -11.96 8.19 -14.20
N LEU A 283 -12.36 8.42 -12.95
CA LEU A 283 -13.43 9.35 -12.58
C LEU A 283 -13.05 10.81 -12.85
N LEU A 284 -11.80 11.19 -12.58
CA LEU A 284 -11.28 12.52 -12.92
C LEU A 284 -11.27 12.76 -14.44
N ALA A 285 -10.96 11.74 -15.24
CA ALA A 285 -11.03 11.81 -16.70
C ALA A 285 -12.49 12.00 -17.22
N GLN A 286 -13.49 11.55 -16.45
CA GLN A 286 -14.91 11.78 -16.71
C GLN A 286 -15.38 13.20 -16.33
N GLY A 287 -14.49 14.03 -15.77
CA GLY A 287 -14.79 15.40 -15.35
C GLY A 287 -15.33 15.53 -13.92
N LEU A 288 -15.29 14.46 -13.10
CA LEU A 288 -15.63 14.56 -11.69
C LEU A 288 -14.52 15.34 -10.95
N THR A 289 -14.93 16.08 -9.92
CA THR A 289 -13.95 16.66 -8.97
C THR A 289 -13.34 15.56 -8.10
N VAL A 290 -12.21 15.84 -7.48
CA VAL A 290 -11.55 14.89 -6.54
C VAL A 290 -12.51 14.46 -5.43
N HIS A 291 -13.27 15.39 -4.88
CA HIS A 291 -14.26 15.11 -3.83
C HIS A 291 -15.32 14.12 -4.33
N GLN A 292 -15.93 14.41 -5.48
CA GLN A 292 -16.93 13.51 -6.08
C GLN A 292 -16.37 12.13 -6.42
N ALA A 293 -15.10 12.06 -6.89
CA ALA A 293 -14.46 10.80 -7.19
C ALA A 293 -14.21 9.95 -5.93
N VAL A 294 -13.75 10.58 -4.84
CA VAL A 294 -13.55 9.91 -3.55
C VAL A 294 -14.86 9.45 -2.94
N ASP A 295 -15.90 10.29 -2.96
CA ASP A 295 -17.24 9.95 -2.45
C ASP A 295 -17.87 8.79 -3.22
N THR A 296 -17.73 8.78 -4.54
CA THR A 296 -18.24 7.69 -5.40
C THR A 296 -17.59 6.35 -5.06
N LEU A 297 -16.30 6.36 -4.65
CA LEU A 297 -15.60 5.14 -4.27
C LEU A 297 -15.94 4.65 -2.86
N GLY A 298 -16.50 5.49 -2.00
CA GLY A 298 -16.92 5.15 -0.64
C GLY A 298 -15.79 4.82 0.34
N HIS A 299 -14.54 4.80 -0.14
CA HIS A 299 -13.36 4.47 0.66
C HIS A 299 -12.14 5.29 0.22
N VAL A 300 -11.20 5.45 1.16
CA VAL A 300 -9.98 6.21 0.96
C VAL A 300 -9.12 5.62 -0.18
N ALA A 301 -8.75 6.47 -1.14
CA ALA A 301 -7.69 6.20 -2.12
C ALA A 301 -6.39 6.85 -1.61
N GLU A 302 -5.45 6.03 -1.13
CA GLU A 302 -4.23 6.53 -0.44
C GLU A 302 -3.40 7.48 -1.31
N GLY A 303 -3.38 7.27 -2.64
CA GLY A 303 -2.67 8.14 -3.58
C GLY A 303 -3.12 9.59 -3.57
N VAL A 304 -4.42 9.86 -3.33
CA VAL A 304 -4.96 11.23 -3.24
C VAL A 304 -4.36 11.99 -2.06
N TYR A 305 -4.16 11.30 -0.93
CA TYR A 305 -3.64 11.91 0.29
C TYR A 305 -2.11 11.98 0.30
N CYS A 306 -1.43 10.94 -0.19
CA CYS A 306 0.03 10.89 -0.11
C CYS A 306 0.73 11.66 -1.25
N ALA A 307 0.07 11.96 -2.38
CA ALA A 307 0.70 12.61 -3.54
C ALA A 307 1.40 13.93 -3.17
N ARG A 308 0.72 14.79 -2.40
CA ARG A 308 1.27 16.07 -1.96
C ARG A 308 2.46 15.88 -1.01
N THR A 309 2.39 14.90 -0.12
CA THR A 309 3.47 14.59 0.82
C THR A 309 4.69 14.04 0.10
N VAL A 310 4.49 13.13 -0.88
CA VAL A 310 5.57 12.62 -1.74
C VAL A 310 6.24 13.77 -2.49
N LEU A 311 5.46 14.67 -3.10
CA LEU A 311 5.99 15.81 -3.83
C LEU A 311 6.78 16.76 -2.92
N ALA A 312 6.24 17.14 -1.77
CA ALA A 312 6.91 18.02 -0.81
C ALA A 312 8.23 17.41 -0.29
N ARG A 313 8.25 16.09 -0.04
CA ARG A 313 9.47 15.38 0.37
C ARG A 313 10.50 15.35 -0.76
N ALA A 314 10.08 15.12 -2.00
CA ALA A 314 10.96 15.12 -3.17
C ALA A 314 11.57 16.52 -3.42
N GLU A 315 10.77 17.59 -3.30
CA GLU A 315 11.24 18.97 -3.41
C GLU A 315 12.28 19.32 -2.34
N ALA A 316 12.04 18.90 -1.09
CA ALA A 316 13.01 19.09 0.00
C ALA A 316 14.35 18.37 -0.26
N LEU A 317 14.33 17.27 -0.99
CA LEU A 317 15.50 16.50 -1.41
C LEU A 317 16.06 16.95 -2.77
N GLN A 318 15.45 17.96 -3.41
CA GLN A 318 15.79 18.45 -4.75
C GLN A 318 15.69 17.36 -5.83
N ILE A 319 14.73 16.42 -5.68
CA ILE A 319 14.47 15.34 -6.65
C ILE A 319 13.31 15.72 -7.56
N GLU A 320 13.55 15.68 -8.86
CA GLU A 320 12.51 15.90 -9.85
C GLU A 320 11.54 14.72 -9.95
N MET A 321 10.26 14.99 -9.70
CA MET A 321 9.16 14.02 -9.83
C MET A 321 8.02 14.63 -10.70
N PRO A 322 8.23 14.79 -11.99
CA PRO A 322 7.29 15.50 -12.87
C PRO A 322 5.94 14.78 -13.03
N ILE A 323 5.85 13.46 -12.98
CA ILE A 323 4.56 12.74 -13.02
C ILE A 323 3.81 12.98 -11.71
N THR A 324 4.50 12.87 -10.58
CA THR A 324 3.91 13.16 -9.26
C THR A 324 3.42 14.60 -9.18
N ARG A 325 4.19 15.57 -9.67
CA ARG A 325 3.77 16.98 -9.74
C ARG A 325 2.51 17.15 -10.58
N CYS A 326 2.47 16.55 -11.78
CA CYS A 326 1.31 16.61 -12.65
C CYS A 326 0.05 16.03 -11.97
N VAL A 327 0.19 14.92 -11.24
CA VAL A 327 -0.91 14.34 -10.45
C VAL A 327 -1.36 15.29 -9.33
N VAL A 328 -0.43 15.93 -8.62
CA VAL A 328 -0.78 16.92 -7.59
C VAL A 328 -1.51 18.12 -8.20
N ASP A 329 -1.04 18.64 -9.34
CA ASP A 329 -1.69 19.76 -10.04
C ASP A 329 -3.12 19.40 -10.49
N LEU A 330 -3.32 18.18 -10.95
CA LEU A 330 -4.65 17.64 -11.28
C LEU A 330 -5.54 17.52 -10.02
N LEU A 331 -5.02 16.94 -8.93
CA LEU A 331 -5.76 16.77 -7.68
C LEU A 331 -6.11 18.11 -7.01
N ASP A 332 -5.32 19.15 -7.25
CA ASP A 332 -5.57 20.51 -6.76
C ASP A 332 -6.46 21.33 -7.70
N GLY A 333 -6.87 20.76 -8.85
CA GLY A 333 -7.70 21.44 -9.85
C GLY A 333 -6.95 22.51 -10.64
N ARG A 334 -5.60 22.54 -10.60
CA ARG A 334 -4.76 23.42 -11.42
C ARG A 334 -4.66 22.98 -12.88
N LEU A 335 -4.87 21.69 -13.14
CA LEU A 335 -4.95 21.08 -14.45
C LEU A 335 -6.25 20.29 -14.60
N SER A 336 -6.84 20.34 -15.78
CA SER A 336 -7.85 19.38 -16.20
C SER A 336 -7.21 18.01 -16.54
N ALA A 337 -7.99 16.95 -16.60
CA ALA A 337 -7.50 15.62 -16.99
C ALA A 337 -6.85 15.64 -18.39
N THR A 338 -7.42 16.39 -19.35
CA THR A 338 -6.85 16.52 -20.70
C THR A 338 -5.51 17.27 -20.70
N GLU A 339 -5.39 18.36 -19.94
CA GLU A 339 -4.14 19.09 -19.78
C GLU A 339 -3.08 18.24 -19.09
N ALA A 340 -3.45 17.52 -18.03
CA ALA A 340 -2.56 16.58 -17.35
C ALA A 340 -2.04 15.50 -18.31
N ALA A 341 -2.91 14.90 -19.11
CA ALA A 341 -2.49 13.90 -20.11
C ALA A 341 -1.52 14.49 -21.13
N ARG A 342 -1.76 15.73 -21.60
CA ARG A 342 -0.84 16.45 -22.50
C ARG A 342 0.53 16.67 -21.84
N VAL A 343 0.58 17.17 -20.61
CA VAL A 343 1.82 17.37 -19.84
C VAL A 343 2.58 16.05 -19.63
N LEU A 344 1.86 14.95 -19.36
CA LEU A 344 2.46 13.63 -19.19
C LEU A 344 3.08 13.09 -20.49
N MET A 345 2.55 13.47 -21.67
CA MET A 345 3.01 12.99 -22.98
C MET A 345 4.02 13.92 -23.65
N GLU A 346 3.92 15.23 -23.42
CA GLU A 346 4.83 16.24 -23.98
C GLU A 346 6.11 16.31 -23.14
N ARG A 347 7.21 15.78 -23.67
CA ARG A 347 8.54 15.95 -23.08
C ARG A 347 9.60 16.11 -24.15
N ASN A 348 10.63 16.91 -23.82
CA ASN A 348 11.83 17.02 -24.63
C ASN A 348 12.53 15.66 -24.76
N VAL A 349 13.14 15.43 -25.91
CA VAL A 349 13.96 14.23 -26.16
C VAL A 349 15.09 14.19 -25.13
N ARG A 350 15.22 13.07 -24.44
CA ARG A 350 16.30 12.76 -23.50
C ARG A 350 16.88 11.38 -23.86
N ALA A 351 18.09 11.09 -23.43
CA ALA A 351 18.61 9.72 -23.51
C ALA A 351 17.76 8.79 -22.60
N GLU A 352 17.57 7.54 -22.99
CA GLU A 352 16.81 6.56 -22.18
C GLU A 352 17.47 6.35 -20.80
N SER A 353 18.81 6.45 -20.72
CA SER A 353 19.58 6.41 -19.47
C SER A 353 19.24 7.52 -18.48
N ASP A 354 18.59 8.60 -18.94
CA ASP A 354 18.29 9.81 -18.14
C ASP A 354 16.80 9.85 -17.71
N LEU A 355 16.10 8.73 -17.87
CA LEU A 355 14.68 8.56 -17.47
C LEU A 355 14.47 8.52 -15.94
#